data_165cd9a632d1f4a8eb3fef8805e497d0
#
_entry.id   165cd9a632d1f4a8eb3fef8805e497d0
#
_cell.length_a   1.000
_cell.length_b   1.000
_cell.length_c   1.000
_cell.angle_alpha   90.00
_cell.angle_beta   90.00
_cell.angle_gamma   90.00
#
_symmetry.space_group_name_H-M   'P 1'
#
loop_
_entity.id
_entity.type
_entity.pdbx_description
1 polymer ?
#
loop_
_entity_poly.entity_id
_entity_poly.type
_entity_poly.pdbx_seq_one_letter_code
_entity_poly.pdbx_strand_id
1 'polypeptide(L)'
;MIFNIKFSIIITSKFLLYFYICLDKQKQITMGINKVSIVGIKGFKGSGKDTVASMISYILHDGIMKATYDKWLFFHKNGFVENNEIIIHFADKLKDDISEFCGIDRKLLDRQEIKENYYYNFKTGIVSTNIKDIDCVINTVLEYDNLSTLLLLNNNNVSIKIRALLQYYGTNVIRNHFWEEAFIRYTMNKAFDIKNSKGQCIIADARFEDECMAIKYYGGKIIRVDRRVNNDNHESEQIKISQDDYVIDNTGTLVGLFYKVLKFVTDYMV
;
A
#
# COMPACT_ATOMS: atom_id res chain seq x y z
N MET A 1 -26.75 -14.86 23.11
CA MET A 1 -27.62 -14.39 22.04
C MET A 1 -26.97 -13.31 21.15
N ILE A 2 -26.18 -12.40 21.68
CA ILE A 2 -25.49 -11.32 20.93
C ILE A 2 -24.34 -11.85 20.03
N PHE A 3 -23.65 -12.94 20.41
CA PHE A 3 -22.56 -13.55 19.64
C PHE A 3 -23.03 -14.21 18.33
N ASN A 4 -24.24 -14.78 18.30
CA ASN A 4 -24.80 -15.41 17.10
C ASN A 4 -25.27 -14.39 16.04
N ILE A 5 -25.63 -13.17 16.45
CA ILE A 5 -26.06 -12.12 15.52
C ILE A 5 -24.85 -11.53 14.77
N LYS A 6 -23.70 -11.33 15.45
CA LYS A 6 -22.48 -10.86 14.80
C LYS A 6 -21.94 -11.87 13.79
N PHE A 7 -21.97 -13.16 14.09
CA PHE A 7 -21.51 -14.21 13.18
C PHE A 7 -22.41 -14.35 11.94
N SER A 8 -23.73 -14.19 12.10
CA SER A 8 -24.69 -14.20 10.98
C SER A 8 -24.55 -13.00 10.06
N ILE A 9 -24.25 -11.81 10.59
CA ILE A 9 -24.04 -10.58 9.80
C ILE A 9 -22.74 -10.66 9.00
N ILE A 10 -21.69 -11.26 9.54
CA ILE A 10 -20.40 -11.44 8.84
C ILE A 10 -20.52 -12.45 7.69
N ILE A 11 -21.27 -13.55 7.90
CA ILE A 11 -21.50 -14.56 6.85
C ILE A 11 -22.40 -13.99 5.74
N THR A 12 -23.43 -13.24 6.08
CA THR A 12 -24.31 -12.61 5.08
C THR A 12 -23.63 -11.49 4.31
N SER A 13 -22.72 -10.72 4.94
CA SER A 13 -21.95 -9.70 4.22
C SER A 13 -20.92 -10.30 3.26
N LYS A 14 -20.22 -11.37 3.64
CA LYS A 14 -19.34 -12.12 2.73
C LYS A 14 -20.10 -12.78 1.58
N PHE A 15 -21.29 -13.33 1.85
CA PHE A 15 -22.15 -13.97 0.83
C PHE A 15 -22.77 -12.94 -0.13
N LEU A 16 -23.23 -11.80 0.37
CA LEU A 16 -23.74 -10.69 -0.45
C LEU A 16 -22.63 -10.05 -1.28
N LEU A 17 -21.42 -9.93 -0.74
CA LEU A 17 -20.27 -9.48 -1.50
C LEU A 17 -19.95 -10.47 -2.63
N TYR A 18 -19.92 -11.78 -2.35
CA TYR A 18 -19.69 -12.82 -3.37
C TYR A 18 -20.79 -12.82 -4.45
N PHE A 19 -22.03 -12.60 -4.08
CA PHE A 19 -23.18 -12.54 -5.02
C PHE A 19 -23.18 -11.26 -5.86
N TYR A 20 -22.90 -10.13 -5.25
CA TYR A 20 -22.71 -8.85 -5.97
C TYR A 20 -21.54 -8.93 -6.96
N ILE A 21 -20.50 -9.59 -6.54
CA ILE A 21 -19.29 -9.93 -7.28
C ILE A 21 -19.60 -10.79 -8.52
N CYS A 22 -20.42 -11.82 -8.39
CA CYS A 22 -20.81 -12.69 -9.50
C CYS A 22 -21.71 -11.99 -10.53
N LEU A 23 -22.56 -11.06 -10.10
CA LEU A 23 -23.46 -10.32 -11.01
C LEU A 23 -22.73 -9.28 -11.87
N ASP A 24 -21.66 -8.67 -11.35
CA ASP A 24 -20.87 -7.68 -12.10
C ASP A 24 -19.94 -8.32 -13.15
N LYS A 25 -19.48 -9.55 -12.89
CA LYS A 25 -18.70 -10.34 -13.87
C LYS A 25 -19.45 -10.63 -15.18
N GLN A 26 -20.77 -10.78 -15.15
CA GLN A 26 -21.54 -11.05 -16.37
C GLN A 26 -21.66 -9.83 -17.30
N LYS A 27 -21.41 -8.62 -16.81
CA LYS A 27 -21.45 -7.39 -17.63
C LYS A 27 -20.14 -7.08 -18.37
N GLN A 28 -19.01 -7.70 -18.01
CA GLN A 28 -17.70 -7.37 -18.59
C GLN A 28 -17.20 -8.34 -19.67
N ILE A 29 -17.93 -9.40 -20.02
CA ILE A 29 -17.46 -10.45 -20.96
C ILE A 29 -17.65 -10.09 -22.44
N THR A 30 -18.12 -8.92 -22.76
CA THR A 30 -18.26 -8.50 -24.17
C THR A 30 -17.42 -7.27 -24.45
N MET A 31 -16.20 -7.45 -24.90
CA MET A 31 -15.49 -6.75 -25.98
C MET A 31 -13.96 -6.86 -25.82
N GLY A 32 -13.31 -7.27 -26.88
CA GLY A 32 -11.95 -7.17 -27.34
C GLY A 32 -10.80 -6.84 -26.36
N ILE A 33 -9.65 -7.44 -26.59
CA ILE A 33 -8.34 -7.30 -25.92
C ILE A 33 -8.40 -6.43 -24.66
N ASN A 34 -8.65 -7.06 -23.50
CA ASN A 34 -8.85 -6.34 -22.25
C ASN A 34 -7.52 -5.73 -21.79
N LYS A 35 -7.29 -4.47 -22.17
CA LYS A 35 -6.21 -3.66 -21.59
C LYS A 35 -6.42 -3.53 -20.09
N VAL A 36 -5.35 -3.74 -19.34
CA VAL A 36 -5.36 -3.63 -17.88
C VAL A 36 -5.38 -2.17 -17.48
N SER A 37 -6.40 -1.76 -16.73
CA SER A 37 -6.56 -0.38 -16.28
C SER A 37 -6.14 -0.17 -14.81
N ILE A 38 -6.04 -1.25 -14.02
CA ILE A 38 -5.57 -1.20 -12.63
C ILE A 38 -4.41 -2.16 -12.48
N VAL A 39 -3.28 -1.67 -11.98
CA VAL A 39 -2.09 -2.49 -11.73
C VAL A 39 -1.73 -2.40 -10.26
N GLY A 40 -1.60 -3.55 -9.61
CA GLY A 40 -1.02 -3.67 -8.27
C GLY A 40 0.45 -4.03 -8.34
N ILE A 41 1.29 -3.41 -7.54
CA ILE A 41 2.72 -3.73 -7.45
C ILE A 41 3.01 -4.29 -6.08
N LYS A 42 3.56 -5.52 -6.02
CA LYS A 42 4.01 -6.15 -4.78
C LYS A 42 5.50 -6.49 -4.83
N GLY A 43 6.11 -6.63 -3.68
CA GLY A 43 7.53 -6.95 -3.54
C GLY A 43 8.04 -6.58 -2.14
N PHE A 44 9.16 -7.12 -1.73
CA PHE A 44 9.77 -6.84 -0.43
C PHE A 44 10.08 -5.35 -0.24
N LYS A 45 10.27 -4.95 1.02
CA LYS A 45 10.79 -3.61 1.35
C LYS A 45 12.12 -3.36 0.60
N GLY A 46 12.23 -2.22 -0.09
CA GLY A 46 13.41 -1.90 -0.88
C GLY A 46 13.56 -2.63 -2.22
N SER A 47 12.57 -3.43 -2.64
CA SER A 47 12.62 -4.12 -3.94
C SER A 47 12.52 -3.20 -5.15
N GLY A 48 12.11 -1.94 -4.98
CA GLY A 48 11.96 -0.96 -6.07
C GLY A 48 10.53 -0.82 -6.60
N LYS A 49 9.51 -1.14 -5.81
CA LYS A 49 8.08 -1.00 -6.16
C LYS A 49 7.74 0.42 -6.63
N ASP A 50 8.16 1.43 -5.85
CA ASP A 50 7.87 2.83 -6.16
C ASP A 50 8.57 3.28 -7.46
N THR A 51 9.79 2.77 -7.70
CA THR A 51 10.52 2.98 -8.95
C THR A 51 9.77 2.39 -10.14
N VAL A 52 9.24 1.17 -10.01
CA VAL A 52 8.45 0.52 -11.06
C VAL A 52 7.15 1.29 -11.28
N ALA A 53 6.45 1.72 -10.23
CA ALA A 53 5.24 2.55 -10.32
C ALA A 53 5.52 3.85 -11.08
N SER A 54 6.61 4.54 -10.72
CA SER A 54 7.08 5.76 -11.37
C SER A 54 7.39 5.55 -12.86
N MET A 55 8.05 4.44 -13.22
CA MET A 55 8.32 4.10 -14.61
C MET A 55 7.04 3.84 -15.42
N ILE A 56 6.11 3.05 -14.88
CA ILE A 56 4.81 2.78 -15.52
C ILE A 56 4.09 4.10 -15.79
N SER A 57 3.97 4.92 -14.77
CA SER A 57 3.27 6.19 -14.85
C SER A 57 3.88 7.14 -15.89
N TYR A 58 5.21 7.24 -15.92
CA TYR A 58 5.91 8.03 -16.93
C TYR A 58 5.66 7.50 -18.36
N ILE A 59 5.76 6.18 -18.57
CA ILE A 59 5.54 5.56 -19.88
C ILE A 59 4.10 5.81 -20.38
N LEU A 60 3.12 5.73 -19.47
CA LEU A 60 1.72 6.01 -19.82
C LEU A 60 1.49 7.49 -20.17
N HIS A 61 2.17 8.40 -19.49
CA HIS A 61 2.06 9.84 -19.74
C HIS A 61 2.76 10.26 -21.04
N ASP A 62 4.00 9.82 -21.27
CA ASP A 62 4.81 10.22 -22.45
C ASP A 62 4.43 9.42 -23.72
N GLY A 63 3.82 8.26 -23.52
CA GLY A 63 3.47 7.29 -24.58
C GLY A 63 4.64 6.39 -24.94
N ILE A 64 4.35 5.12 -25.25
CA ILE A 64 5.35 4.04 -25.48
C ILE A 64 6.40 4.43 -26.49
N MET A 65 5.99 5.08 -27.59
CA MET A 65 6.89 5.44 -28.69
C MET A 65 7.90 6.56 -28.35
N LYS A 66 7.60 7.36 -27.32
CA LYS A 66 8.40 8.51 -26.89
C LYS A 66 9.14 8.27 -25.58
N ALA A 67 8.71 7.29 -24.82
CA ALA A 67 9.27 6.99 -23.50
C ALA A 67 10.69 6.44 -23.63
N THR A 68 11.64 7.11 -22.98
CA THR A 68 13.04 6.70 -22.89
C THR A 68 13.51 6.71 -21.45
N TYR A 69 14.52 5.87 -21.14
CA TYR A 69 15.10 5.82 -19.80
C TYR A 69 15.69 7.16 -19.37
N ASP A 70 16.40 7.87 -20.26
CA ASP A 70 17.07 9.12 -19.92
C ASP A 70 16.06 10.23 -19.57
N LYS A 71 14.95 10.31 -20.30
CA LYS A 71 13.88 11.24 -19.98
C LYS A 71 13.20 10.88 -18.66
N TRP A 72 12.90 9.59 -18.43
CA TRP A 72 12.34 9.15 -17.16
C TRP A 72 13.29 9.52 -16.01
N LEU A 73 14.58 9.24 -16.14
CA LEU A 73 15.58 9.55 -15.11
C LEU A 73 15.66 11.05 -14.82
N PHE A 74 15.59 11.87 -15.86
CA PHE A 74 15.57 13.32 -15.72
C PHE A 74 14.34 13.79 -14.92
N PHE A 75 13.15 13.33 -15.30
CA PHE A 75 11.90 13.68 -14.61
C PHE A 75 11.88 13.14 -13.18
N HIS A 76 12.31 11.91 -12.97
CA HIS A 76 12.36 11.30 -11.65
C HIS A 76 13.28 12.06 -10.69
N LYS A 77 14.47 12.45 -11.12
CA LYS A 77 15.43 13.24 -10.32
C LYS A 77 14.95 14.65 -10.00
N ASN A 78 14.07 15.22 -10.81
CA ASN A 78 13.51 16.55 -10.62
C ASN A 78 12.12 16.54 -9.96
N GLY A 79 11.66 15.41 -9.43
CA GLY A 79 10.40 15.28 -8.68
C GLY A 79 9.12 15.37 -9.51
N PHE A 80 9.19 15.45 -10.85
CA PHE A 80 8.01 15.55 -11.71
C PHE A 80 7.15 14.29 -11.72
N VAL A 81 7.72 13.13 -11.38
CA VAL A 81 7.02 11.83 -11.39
C VAL A 81 6.32 11.56 -10.06
N GLU A 82 6.73 12.22 -8.97
CA GLU A 82 6.22 11.99 -7.62
C GLU A 82 4.81 12.57 -7.41
N ASN A 83 4.41 13.56 -8.22
CA ASN A 83 3.08 14.17 -8.17
C ASN A 83 2.06 13.45 -9.05
N ASN A 84 2.23 12.15 -9.25
CA ASN A 84 1.44 11.44 -10.23
C ASN A 84 0.10 10.99 -9.64
N GLU A 85 -0.96 11.66 -10.05
CA GLU A 85 -2.34 11.45 -9.61
C GLU A 85 -2.88 10.04 -9.87
N ILE A 86 -2.16 9.19 -10.65
CA ILE A 86 -2.57 7.80 -10.93
C ILE A 86 -1.91 6.77 -10.02
N ILE A 87 -0.93 7.18 -9.18
CA ILE A 87 -0.26 6.29 -8.22
C ILE A 87 -0.89 6.47 -6.84
N ILE A 88 -1.34 5.36 -6.25
CA ILE A 88 -1.87 5.31 -4.88
C ILE A 88 -1.29 4.14 -4.11
N HIS A 89 -1.50 4.13 -2.78
CA HIS A 89 -1.03 3.09 -1.88
C HIS A 89 -2.15 2.64 -0.95
N PHE A 90 -2.17 1.35 -0.57
CA PHE A 90 -3.05 0.87 0.50
C PHE A 90 -2.76 1.57 1.82
N ALA A 91 -1.50 1.91 2.06
CA ALA A 91 -1.07 2.63 3.25
C ALA A 91 -1.41 4.13 3.24
N ASP A 92 -1.98 4.71 2.19
CA ASP A 92 -2.29 6.15 2.16
C ASP A 92 -3.32 6.52 3.22
N LYS A 93 -4.46 5.82 3.26
CA LYS A 93 -5.51 6.08 4.26
C LYS A 93 -5.00 5.90 5.69
N LEU A 94 -4.20 4.86 5.93
CA LEU A 94 -3.55 4.63 7.21
C LEU A 94 -2.71 5.84 7.66
N LYS A 95 -1.91 6.39 6.76
CA LYS A 95 -1.06 7.55 7.06
C LYS A 95 -1.88 8.84 7.22
N ASP A 96 -2.94 9.00 6.44
CA ASP A 96 -3.86 10.13 6.56
C ASP A 96 -4.53 10.12 7.94
N ASP A 97 -5.01 8.97 8.41
CA ASP A 97 -5.61 8.82 9.74
C ASP A 97 -4.61 9.13 10.87
N ILE A 98 -3.40 8.58 10.81
CA ILE A 98 -2.36 8.87 11.80
C ILE A 98 -1.95 10.34 11.77
N SER A 99 -1.87 10.95 10.59
CA SER A 99 -1.60 12.38 10.44
C SER A 99 -2.66 13.21 11.16
N GLU A 100 -3.94 12.89 10.94
CA GLU A 100 -5.06 13.58 11.54
C GLU A 100 -5.13 13.38 13.07
N PHE A 101 -5.06 12.12 13.53
CA PHE A 101 -5.21 11.80 14.96
C PHE A 101 -4.03 12.23 15.81
N CYS A 102 -2.81 12.14 15.29
CA CYS A 102 -1.59 12.46 16.02
C CYS A 102 -1.04 13.86 15.73
N GLY A 103 -1.63 14.61 14.79
CA GLY A 103 -1.12 15.91 14.38
C GLY A 103 0.25 15.86 13.69
N ILE A 104 0.62 14.72 13.10
CA ILE A 104 1.91 14.53 12.42
C ILE A 104 1.75 14.97 10.97
N ASP A 105 2.66 15.84 10.46
CA ASP A 105 2.64 16.19 9.03
C ASP A 105 2.67 14.92 8.16
N ARG A 106 1.67 14.80 7.27
CA ARG A 106 1.50 13.66 6.37
C ARG A 106 2.76 13.32 5.57
N LYS A 107 3.50 14.34 5.13
CA LYS A 107 4.74 14.19 4.37
C LYS A 107 5.86 13.53 5.16
N LEU A 108 5.88 13.68 6.47
CA LEU A 108 6.86 13.01 7.34
C LEU A 108 6.61 11.50 7.38
N LEU A 109 5.34 11.07 7.31
CA LEU A 109 4.97 9.65 7.32
C LEU A 109 5.36 8.91 6.02
N ASP A 110 5.73 9.61 4.96
CA ASP A 110 6.27 9.00 3.74
C ASP A 110 7.78 8.77 3.81
N ARG A 111 8.49 9.56 4.63
CA ARG A 111 9.95 9.51 4.72
C ARG A 111 10.42 8.28 5.51
N GLN A 112 11.26 7.46 4.86
CA GLN A 112 11.81 6.24 5.47
C GLN A 112 12.61 6.53 6.73
N GLU A 113 13.43 7.58 6.71
CA GLU A 113 14.23 8.03 7.86
C GLU A 113 13.37 8.31 9.08
N ILE A 114 12.25 9.02 8.90
CA ILE A 114 11.32 9.36 9.99
C ILE A 114 10.70 8.09 10.57
N LYS A 115 10.24 7.17 9.73
CA LYS A 115 9.65 5.91 10.19
C LYS A 115 10.62 5.06 11.01
N GLU A 116 11.92 5.08 10.68
CA GLU A 116 12.90 4.19 11.32
C GLU A 116 13.58 4.81 12.55
N ASN A 117 13.71 6.14 12.62
CA ASN A 117 14.55 6.78 13.61
C ASN A 117 13.80 7.72 14.55
N TYR A 118 12.50 8.02 14.29
CA TYR A 118 11.74 8.97 15.09
C TYR A 118 10.63 8.28 15.88
N TYR A 119 10.26 8.94 16.99
CA TYR A 119 9.24 8.50 17.92
C TYR A 119 8.19 9.57 18.09
N TYR A 120 6.93 9.17 18.22
CA TYR A 120 5.82 10.01 18.62
C TYR A 120 5.61 9.86 20.11
N ASN A 121 5.57 10.97 20.86
CA ASN A 121 5.30 10.98 22.29
C ASN A 121 3.84 11.36 22.55
N PHE A 122 3.09 10.48 23.19
CA PHE A 122 1.65 10.67 23.43
C PHE A 122 1.32 11.80 24.40
N LYS A 123 2.23 12.15 25.32
CA LYS A 123 2.01 13.23 26.29
C LYS A 123 2.20 14.61 25.67
N THR A 124 3.18 14.75 24.81
CA THR A 124 3.55 16.05 24.22
C THR A 124 3.03 16.26 22.81
N GLY A 125 2.65 15.19 22.10
CA GLY A 125 2.31 15.23 20.69
C GLY A 125 3.50 15.49 19.76
N ILE A 126 4.75 15.37 20.25
CA ILE A 126 5.94 15.73 19.49
C ILE A 126 6.58 14.49 18.85
N VAL A 127 7.04 14.66 17.60
CA VAL A 127 7.86 13.67 16.88
C VAL A 127 9.34 14.05 17.02
N SER A 128 10.15 13.16 17.61
CA SER A 128 11.55 13.44 17.93
C SER A 128 12.40 12.18 17.88
N THR A 129 13.71 12.35 17.70
CA THR A 129 14.72 11.31 17.97
C THR A 129 15.14 11.28 19.45
N ASN A 130 14.85 12.33 20.21
CA ASN A 130 15.18 12.42 21.63
C ASN A 130 14.14 11.67 22.45
N ILE A 131 14.56 10.58 23.08
CA ILE A 131 13.77 9.73 23.98
C ILE A 131 14.26 9.80 25.42
N LYS A 132 15.04 10.84 25.79
CA LYS A 132 15.44 11.08 27.17
C LYS A 132 14.23 11.52 27.97
N ASP A 133 14.20 11.14 29.25
CA ASP A 133 13.11 11.47 30.17
C ASP A 133 11.73 10.92 29.78
N ILE A 134 11.70 9.83 29.01
CA ILE A 134 10.48 9.11 28.61
C ILE A 134 10.33 7.89 29.54
N ASP A 135 9.16 7.73 30.17
CA ASP A 135 8.89 6.63 31.11
C ASP A 135 8.79 5.27 30.38
N CYS A 136 8.27 5.25 29.16
CA CYS A 136 8.14 4.05 28.35
C CYS A 136 8.45 4.31 26.88
N VAL A 137 9.32 3.49 26.28
CA VAL A 137 9.68 3.57 24.85
C VAL A 137 9.30 2.28 24.12
N ILE A 138 8.52 2.41 23.06
CA ILE A 138 8.00 1.32 22.25
C ILE A 138 8.68 1.30 20.89
N ASN A 139 9.46 0.27 20.60
CA ASN A 139 10.21 0.12 19.36
C ASN A 139 9.54 -0.81 18.33
N THR A 140 8.66 -1.68 18.78
CA THR A 140 8.01 -2.72 17.97
C THR A 140 6.49 -2.68 18.15
N VAL A 141 5.78 -3.43 17.32
CA VAL A 141 4.32 -3.54 17.40
C VAL A 141 3.91 -4.20 18.72
N LEU A 142 2.86 -3.65 19.33
CA LEU A 142 2.24 -4.15 20.56
C LEU A 142 0.97 -4.95 20.24
N GLU A 143 0.54 -5.79 21.18
CA GLU A 143 -0.81 -6.32 21.17
C GLU A 143 -1.84 -5.21 21.43
N TYR A 144 -3.08 -5.43 20.97
CA TYR A 144 -4.11 -4.38 20.91
C TYR A 144 -4.35 -3.67 22.26
N ASP A 145 -4.48 -4.43 23.35
CA ASP A 145 -4.83 -3.87 24.66
C ASP A 145 -3.63 -3.29 25.43
N ASN A 146 -2.40 -3.53 24.98
CA ASN A 146 -1.20 -3.15 25.72
C ASN A 146 -0.91 -1.65 25.65
N LEU A 147 -1.23 -0.97 24.55
CA LEU A 147 -0.94 0.45 24.42
C LEU A 147 -1.74 1.30 25.41
N SER A 148 -3.03 1.05 25.55
CA SER A 148 -3.89 1.77 26.51
C SER A 148 -3.41 1.57 27.96
N THR A 149 -3.02 0.34 28.30
CA THR A 149 -2.46 0.02 29.62
C THR A 149 -1.15 0.76 29.87
N LEU A 150 -0.24 0.77 28.90
CA LEU A 150 1.04 1.49 29.04
C LEU A 150 0.85 3.01 29.15
N LEU A 151 -0.10 3.59 28.41
CA LEU A 151 -0.43 5.01 28.51
C LEU A 151 -0.95 5.36 29.90
N LEU A 152 -1.83 4.56 30.47
CA LEU A 152 -2.38 4.77 31.81
C LEU A 152 -1.28 4.64 32.90
N LEU A 153 -0.49 3.57 32.86
CA LEU A 153 0.56 3.31 33.85
C LEU A 153 1.66 4.37 33.86
N ASN A 154 1.97 4.98 32.70
CA ASN A 154 3.04 5.96 32.56
C ASN A 154 2.51 7.40 32.40
N ASN A 155 1.28 7.67 32.80
CA ASN A 155 0.66 8.99 32.72
C ASN A 155 0.83 9.65 31.33
N ASN A 156 0.64 8.86 30.28
CA ASN A 156 0.84 9.18 28.85
C ASN A 156 2.29 9.51 28.46
N ASN A 157 3.27 9.47 29.35
CA ASN A 157 4.68 9.71 28.98
C ASN A 157 5.30 8.49 28.29
N VAL A 158 4.66 8.10 27.18
CA VAL A 158 5.02 6.96 26.34
C VAL A 158 5.42 7.47 24.96
N SER A 159 6.54 6.98 24.45
CA SER A 159 6.97 7.25 23.08
C SER A 159 6.98 5.98 22.25
N ILE A 160 6.36 6.03 21.08
CA ILE A 160 6.31 4.91 20.14
C ILE A 160 7.05 5.25 18.85
N LYS A 161 7.85 4.33 18.35
CA LYS A 161 8.51 4.45 17.04
C LYS A 161 7.48 4.65 15.96
N ILE A 162 7.69 5.58 15.04
CA ILE A 162 6.71 5.91 13.99
C ILE A 162 6.33 4.67 13.16
N ARG A 163 7.28 3.80 12.83
CA ARG A 163 6.98 2.54 12.15
C ARG A 163 6.07 1.63 12.97
N ALA A 164 6.36 1.48 14.26
CA ALA A 164 5.55 0.65 15.15
C ALA A 164 4.12 1.21 15.31
N LEU A 165 3.97 2.54 15.38
CA LEU A 165 2.67 3.22 15.42
C LEU A 165 1.84 2.92 14.17
N LEU A 166 2.43 3.06 12.98
CA LEU A 166 1.75 2.76 11.72
C LEU A 166 1.35 1.29 11.62
N GLN A 167 2.23 0.36 12.00
CA GLN A 167 1.94 -1.07 11.99
C GLN A 167 0.86 -1.44 13.02
N TYR A 168 0.95 -0.89 14.23
CA TYR A 168 -0.05 -1.09 15.27
C TYR A 168 -1.44 -0.63 14.83
N TYR A 169 -1.56 0.60 14.34
CA TYR A 169 -2.84 1.14 13.88
C TYR A 169 -3.40 0.35 12.69
N GLY A 170 -2.58 0.12 11.67
CA GLY A 170 -3.02 -0.53 10.43
C GLY A 170 -3.43 -1.99 10.63
N THR A 171 -2.62 -2.76 11.35
CA THR A 171 -2.85 -4.20 11.55
C THR A 171 -3.70 -4.46 12.78
N ASN A 172 -3.23 -4.03 13.96
CA ASN A 172 -3.87 -4.43 15.20
C ASN A 172 -5.19 -3.69 15.45
N VAL A 173 -5.26 -2.38 15.17
CA VAL A 173 -6.51 -1.63 15.40
C VAL A 173 -7.50 -1.84 14.27
N ILE A 174 -7.12 -1.50 13.04
CA ILE A 174 -8.08 -1.49 11.93
C ILE A 174 -8.33 -2.90 11.42
N ARG A 175 -7.29 -3.61 10.97
CA ARG A 175 -7.45 -4.88 10.25
C ARG A 175 -7.98 -5.98 11.16
N ASN A 176 -7.42 -6.14 12.36
CA ASN A 176 -7.76 -7.25 13.25
C ASN A 176 -8.99 -6.97 14.14
N HIS A 177 -9.22 -5.72 14.56
CA HIS A 177 -10.24 -5.42 15.56
C HIS A 177 -11.42 -4.57 15.05
N PHE A 178 -11.23 -3.79 13.98
CA PHE A 178 -12.32 -2.98 13.43
C PHE A 178 -12.93 -3.63 12.18
N TRP A 179 -12.19 -3.70 11.08
CA TRP A 179 -12.67 -4.25 9.82
C TRP A 179 -11.51 -4.61 8.90
N GLU A 180 -11.34 -5.91 8.64
CA GLU A 180 -10.25 -6.48 7.85
C GLU A 180 -10.12 -5.85 6.45
N GLU A 181 -11.25 -5.54 5.80
CA GLU A 181 -11.29 -5.02 4.43
C GLU A 181 -11.33 -3.49 4.33
N ALA A 182 -11.26 -2.73 5.46
CA ALA A 182 -11.46 -1.28 5.45
C ALA A 182 -10.54 -0.55 4.47
N PHE A 183 -9.24 -0.83 4.53
CA PHE A 183 -8.26 -0.21 3.63
C PHE A 183 -8.39 -0.70 2.19
N ILE A 184 -8.77 -1.97 1.99
CA ILE A 184 -9.01 -2.54 0.66
C ILE A 184 -10.14 -1.79 -0.03
N ARG A 185 -11.29 -1.63 0.65
CA ARG A 185 -12.44 -0.92 0.10
C ARG A 185 -12.14 0.54 -0.20
N TYR A 186 -11.50 1.23 0.74
CA TYR A 186 -11.12 2.61 0.52
C TYR A 186 -10.22 2.76 -0.71
N THR A 187 -9.16 1.95 -0.80
CA THR A 187 -8.19 2.02 -1.89
C THR A 187 -8.80 1.63 -3.22
N MET A 188 -9.62 0.58 -3.26
CA MET A 188 -10.28 0.16 -4.50
C MET A 188 -11.29 1.19 -5.00
N ASN A 189 -12.08 1.83 -4.12
CA ASN A 189 -12.96 2.94 -4.52
C ASN A 189 -12.15 4.09 -5.13
N LYS A 190 -11.07 4.52 -4.47
CA LYS A 190 -10.16 5.55 -4.99
C LYS A 190 -9.54 5.14 -6.33
N ALA A 191 -9.15 3.86 -6.48
CA ALA A 191 -8.61 3.34 -7.73
C ALA A 191 -9.63 3.40 -8.88
N PHE A 192 -10.91 3.14 -8.61
CA PHE A 192 -11.98 3.30 -9.60
C PHE A 192 -12.21 4.76 -9.99
N ASP A 193 -12.21 5.68 -9.05
CA ASP A 193 -12.36 7.10 -9.33
C ASP A 193 -11.22 7.60 -10.23
N ILE A 194 -9.98 7.18 -9.94
CA ILE A 194 -8.82 7.50 -10.75
C ILE A 194 -8.91 6.83 -12.12
N LYS A 195 -9.22 5.54 -12.19
CA LYS A 195 -9.43 4.82 -13.46
C LYS A 195 -10.48 5.51 -14.33
N ASN A 196 -11.60 5.93 -13.75
CA ASN A 196 -12.70 6.57 -14.47
C ASN A 196 -12.31 7.97 -14.98
N SER A 197 -11.53 8.72 -14.23
CA SER A 197 -11.11 10.09 -14.58
C SER A 197 -9.85 10.17 -15.44
N LYS A 198 -8.88 9.26 -15.21
CA LYS A 198 -7.55 9.26 -15.83
C LYS A 198 -7.29 8.05 -16.76
N GLY A 199 -8.21 7.09 -16.80
CA GLY A 199 -8.10 5.87 -17.60
C GLY A 199 -7.35 4.72 -16.95
N GLN A 200 -6.42 4.99 -16.03
CA GLN A 200 -5.55 3.99 -15.41
C GLN A 200 -5.20 4.35 -13.97
N CYS A 201 -4.94 3.32 -13.13
CA CYS A 201 -4.52 3.48 -11.76
C CYS A 201 -3.43 2.45 -11.39
N ILE A 202 -2.44 2.88 -10.61
CA ILE A 202 -1.33 2.05 -10.12
C ILE A 202 -1.41 2.03 -8.59
N ILE A 203 -1.49 0.84 -8.00
CA ILE A 203 -1.44 0.62 -6.55
C ILE A 203 -0.04 0.08 -6.20
N ALA A 204 0.82 0.93 -5.64
CA ALA A 204 2.26 0.69 -5.60
C ALA A 204 2.75 -0.16 -4.40
N ASP A 205 1.88 -0.57 -3.46
CA ASP A 205 2.28 -1.25 -2.23
C ASP A 205 1.40 -2.43 -1.83
N ALA A 206 0.84 -3.16 -2.79
CA ALA A 206 0.09 -4.38 -2.49
C ALA A 206 1.00 -5.38 -1.74
N ARG A 207 0.55 -5.87 -0.58
CA ARG A 207 1.31 -6.75 0.31
C ARG A 207 0.55 -8.00 0.68
N PHE A 208 -0.68 -7.85 1.12
CA PHE A 208 -1.52 -8.94 1.58
C PHE A 208 -2.21 -9.65 0.41
N GLU A 209 -2.55 -10.91 0.61
CA GLU A 209 -3.18 -11.72 -0.44
C GLU A 209 -4.57 -11.20 -0.80
N ASP A 210 -5.34 -10.75 0.19
CA ASP A 210 -6.66 -10.14 0.02
C ASP A 210 -6.62 -8.84 -0.81
N GLU A 211 -5.58 -8.00 -0.63
CA GLU A 211 -5.32 -6.82 -1.46
C GLU A 211 -5.07 -7.21 -2.92
N CYS A 212 -4.20 -8.22 -3.14
CA CYS A 212 -3.93 -8.73 -4.47
C CYS A 212 -5.16 -9.38 -5.11
N MET A 213 -5.96 -10.12 -4.34
CA MET A 213 -7.21 -10.72 -4.79
C MET A 213 -8.24 -9.65 -5.16
N ALA A 214 -8.36 -8.58 -4.38
CA ALA A 214 -9.25 -7.47 -4.70
C ALA A 214 -8.87 -6.81 -6.04
N ILE A 215 -7.58 -6.52 -6.26
CA ILE A 215 -7.11 -5.95 -7.53
C ILE A 215 -7.43 -6.88 -8.71
N LYS A 216 -7.10 -8.18 -8.61
CA LYS A 216 -7.37 -9.18 -9.66
C LYS A 216 -8.86 -9.34 -9.92
N TYR A 217 -9.66 -9.32 -8.86
CA TYR A 217 -11.10 -9.43 -8.93
C TYR A 217 -11.71 -8.34 -9.82
N TYR A 218 -11.24 -7.12 -9.71
CA TYR A 218 -11.68 -6.00 -10.55
C TYR A 218 -10.97 -5.92 -11.91
N GLY A 219 -10.38 -7.02 -12.37
CA GLY A 219 -9.73 -7.13 -13.68
C GLY A 219 -8.35 -6.47 -13.75
N GLY A 220 -7.78 -6.13 -12.59
CA GLY A 220 -6.42 -5.64 -12.50
C GLY A 220 -5.37 -6.76 -12.60
N LYS A 221 -4.12 -6.38 -12.76
CA LYS A 221 -2.97 -7.28 -12.82
C LYS A 221 -1.97 -6.97 -11.72
N ILE A 222 -1.33 -8.02 -11.19
CA ILE A 222 -0.28 -7.86 -10.18
C ILE A 222 1.09 -7.97 -10.84
N ILE A 223 1.95 -6.99 -10.56
CA ILE A 223 3.39 -7.05 -10.83
C ILE A 223 4.09 -7.40 -9.52
N ARG A 224 4.86 -8.47 -9.53
CA ARG A 224 5.81 -8.78 -8.47
C ARG A 224 7.20 -8.29 -8.84
N VAL A 225 7.74 -7.37 -8.05
CA VAL A 225 9.12 -6.88 -8.20
C VAL A 225 10.03 -7.76 -7.34
N ASP A 226 10.85 -8.57 -8.01
CA ASP A 226 11.73 -9.54 -7.37
C ASP A 226 13.15 -8.96 -7.25
N ARG A 227 13.51 -8.57 -6.04
CA ARG A 227 14.86 -8.17 -5.65
C ARG A 227 15.09 -8.66 -4.24
N ARG A 228 16.04 -9.53 -4.04
CA ARG A 228 16.42 -10.02 -2.71
C ARG A 228 17.07 -8.88 -1.92
N VAL A 229 16.34 -8.36 -0.95
CA VAL A 229 16.79 -7.40 0.05
C VAL A 229 16.41 -7.97 1.41
N ASN A 230 17.14 -7.62 2.47
CA ASN A 230 16.98 -8.15 3.84
C ASN A 230 15.51 -8.29 4.27
N ASN A 231 15.15 -9.45 4.80
CA ASN A 231 13.81 -9.77 5.26
C ASN A 231 13.47 -9.03 6.57
N ASP A 232 12.34 -8.34 6.57
CA ASP A 232 11.64 -7.90 7.78
C ASP A 232 10.67 -9.02 8.18
N ASN A 233 10.60 -9.38 9.47
CA ASN A 233 9.77 -10.49 9.95
C ASN A 233 8.28 -10.10 10.13
N HIS A 234 7.88 -8.86 9.83
CA HIS A 234 6.48 -8.44 9.95
C HIS A 234 5.61 -9.14 8.92
N GLU A 235 4.37 -9.50 9.28
CA GLU A 235 3.42 -10.19 8.42
C GLU A 235 3.22 -9.51 7.05
N SER A 236 3.20 -8.18 7.02
CA SER A 236 3.10 -7.41 5.77
C SER A 236 4.30 -7.56 4.82
N GLU A 237 5.41 -8.14 5.28
CA GLU A 237 6.59 -8.45 4.47
C GLU A 237 6.68 -9.94 4.10
N GLN A 238 5.69 -10.77 4.53
CA GLN A 238 5.59 -12.19 4.14
C GLN A 238 4.83 -12.31 2.81
N ILE A 239 5.54 -12.10 1.71
CA ILE A 239 4.93 -12.09 0.38
C ILE A 239 4.70 -13.50 -0.13
N LYS A 240 3.43 -13.90 -0.27
CA LYS A 240 3.07 -15.14 -0.96
C LYS A 240 3.18 -14.96 -2.47
N ILE A 241 3.78 -15.96 -3.12
CA ILE A 241 3.96 -16.02 -4.58
C ILE A 241 2.70 -16.61 -5.19
N SER A 242 2.03 -15.86 -6.07
CA SER A 242 0.98 -16.38 -6.94
C SER A 242 1.54 -16.65 -8.33
N GLN A 243 1.13 -17.75 -8.95
CA GLN A 243 1.56 -18.14 -10.30
C GLN A 243 1.09 -17.15 -11.38
N ASP A 244 0.01 -16.40 -11.09
CA ASP A 244 -0.60 -15.46 -12.05
C ASP A 244 0.05 -14.07 -12.04
N ASP A 245 1.05 -13.84 -11.19
CA ASP A 245 1.70 -12.53 -11.11
C ASP A 245 2.69 -12.35 -12.26
N TYR A 246 2.73 -11.13 -12.82
CA TYR A 246 3.80 -10.76 -13.73
C TYR A 246 5.07 -10.45 -12.94
N VAL A 247 6.14 -11.19 -13.18
CA VAL A 247 7.39 -11.04 -12.42
C VAL A 247 8.36 -10.11 -13.12
N ILE A 248 8.80 -9.07 -12.42
CA ILE A 248 9.89 -8.20 -12.84
C ILE A 248 11.09 -8.44 -11.93
N ASP A 249 12.11 -9.10 -12.46
CA ASP A 249 13.40 -9.23 -11.79
C ASP A 249 14.15 -7.88 -11.81
N ASN A 250 14.41 -7.35 -10.60
CA ASN A 250 15.13 -6.08 -10.36
C ASN A 250 16.52 -6.31 -9.75
N THR A 251 17.21 -7.37 -10.13
CA THR A 251 18.59 -7.64 -9.70
C THR A 251 19.64 -6.98 -10.60
N GLY A 252 19.22 -6.48 -11.77
CA GLY A 252 20.08 -5.87 -12.77
C GLY A 252 20.21 -4.35 -12.65
N THR A 253 20.50 -3.71 -13.78
CA THR A 253 20.63 -2.24 -13.88
C THR A 253 19.27 -1.55 -13.93
N LEU A 254 19.25 -0.28 -13.56
CA LEU A 254 18.03 0.55 -13.62
C LEU A 254 17.53 0.73 -15.08
N VAL A 255 18.44 0.77 -16.05
CA VAL A 255 18.13 0.76 -17.49
C VAL A 255 17.42 -0.53 -17.87
N GLY A 256 17.95 -1.68 -17.44
CA GLY A 256 17.34 -2.98 -17.69
C GLY A 256 15.94 -3.09 -17.06
N LEU A 257 15.76 -2.54 -15.85
CA LEU A 257 14.46 -2.46 -15.21
C LEU A 257 13.46 -1.65 -16.04
N PHE A 258 13.89 -0.48 -16.55
CA PHE A 258 13.03 0.38 -17.38
C PHE A 258 12.49 -0.37 -18.61
N TYR A 259 13.34 -1.11 -19.32
CA TYR A 259 12.90 -1.88 -20.50
C TYR A 259 11.98 -3.06 -20.14
N LYS A 260 12.17 -3.71 -18.98
CA LYS A 260 11.23 -4.73 -18.49
C LYS A 260 9.85 -4.13 -18.19
N VAL A 261 9.83 -2.93 -17.59
CA VAL A 261 8.59 -2.18 -17.33
C VAL A 261 7.94 -1.72 -18.63
N LEU A 262 8.71 -1.17 -19.57
CA LEU A 262 8.20 -0.76 -20.89
C LEU A 262 7.53 -1.93 -21.61
N LYS A 263 8.16 -3.12 -21.58
CA LYS A 263 7.56 -4.33 -22.13
C LYS A 263 6.23 -4.67 -21.48
N PHE A 264 6.15 -4.64 -20.15
CA PHE A 264 4.89 -4.89 -19.42
C PHE A 264 3.78 -3.90 -19.86
N VAL A 265 4.09 -2.61 -19.92
CA VAL A 265 3.11 -1.57 -20.30
C VAL A 265 2.63 -1.82 -21.75
N THR A 266 3.55 -2.16 -22.66
CA THR A 266 3.22 -2.47 -24.05
C THR A 266 2.32 -3.69 -24.18
N ASP A 267 2.63 -4.77 -23.45
CA ASP A 267 1.93 -6.04 -23.57
C ASP A 267 0.53 -6.02 -22.91
N TYR A 268 0.31 -5.19 -21.87
CA TYR A 268 -0.88 -5.30 -21.02
C TYR A 268 -1.68 -4.01 -20.85
N MET A 269 -1.11 -2.82 -21.04
CA MET A 269 -1.79 -1.57 -20.69
C MET A 269 -2.12 -0.68 -21.91
N VAL A 270 -1.44 -0.83 -23.01
CA VAL A 270 -1.61 -0.05 -24.24
C VAL A 270 -1.84 -0.95 -25.47
#